data_0facb011da5f424dd8585cd31e250d26
#
_entry.id   0facb011da5f424dd8585cd31e250d26
#
_cell.length_a   1.000
_cell.length_b   1.000
_cell.length_c   1.000
_cell.angle_alpha   90.00
_cell.angle_beta   90.00
_cell.angle_gamma   90.00
#
_symmetry.space_group_name_H-M   'P 1'
#
loop_
_entity.id
_entity.type
_entity.pdbx_description
1 polymer ?
#
loop_
_entity_poly.entity_id
_entity_poly.type
_entity_poly.pdbx_seq_one_letter_code
_entity_poly.pdbx_strand_id
1 'polypeptide(L)'
;LGALVAGQVFGRPVPVLRLPPGLFQKLSAATRAMIDDDGLAIDDSHLPLADADLSELRLTAGDQTMLDGAEGPMTAMAMDIICRLAVMQEADRLVDVTRGHIDGCILAHDANLGFAENMAAKGARIRIPTTINASSVDRRNWRQQGVDHAFGSRASRLADSYVDMGAVPSFTCAPYLLGDPPAAGECIGWSESNAVIYANSVLGARTLKIPDYLDLFVAMTGRAPYCGTYADS
;
A
#
# COMPACT_ATOMS: atom_id res chain seq x y z
N LEU A 1 -9.83 3.83 0.15
CA LEU A 1 -8.48 4.31 -0.21
C LEU A 1 -8.45 4.89 -1.62
N GLY A 2 -8.95 4.22 -2.66
CA GLY A 2 -8.99 4.76 -4.01
C GLY A 2 -9.74 6.10 -4.12
N ALA A 3 -10.78 6.32 -3.34
CA ALA A 3 -11.54 7.56 -3.32
C ALA A 3 -10.85 8.67 -2.49
N LEU A 4 -10.07 8.32 -1.44
CA LEU A 4 -9.21 9.26 -0.71
C LEU A 4 -8.12 9.85 -1.62
N VAL A 5 -7.60 9.03 -2.52
CA VAL A 5 -6.59 9.43 -3.50
C VAL A 5 -7.22 10.22 -4.65
N ALA A 6 -8.43 9.85 -5.09
CA ALA A 6 -9.12 10.51 -6.20
C ALA A 6 -9.51 11.97 -5.89
N GLY A 7 -9.74 12.34 -4.63
CA GLY A 7 -10.18 13.68 -4.24
C GLY A 7 -9.22 14.82 -4.60
N GLN A 8 -7.91 14.55 -4.62
CA GLN A 8 -6.89 15.55 -4.94
C GLN A 8 -6.55 15.66 -6.43
N VAL A 9 -7.08 14.73 -7.26
CA VAL A 9 -6.60 14.50 -8.62
C VAL A 9 -7.20 15.45 -9.67
N PHE A 10 -8.44 15.89 -9.50
CA PHE A 10 -9.17 16.45 -10.64
C PHE A 10 -9.35 17.96 -10.64
N GLY A 11 -8.76 18.72 -9.69
CA GLY A 11 -8.91 20.18 -9.63
C GLY A 11 -10.37 20.66 -9.61
N ARG A 12 -11.32 19.72 -9.41
CA ARG A 12 -12.73 19.94 -9.19
C ARG A 12 -13.06 19.44 -7.80
N PRO A 13 -14.10 19.95 -7.13
CA PRO A 13 -14.61 19.31 -5.94
C PRO A 13 -15.03 17.89 -6.32
N VAL A 14 -14.12 16.94 -6.12
CA VAL A 14 -14.46 15.51 -6.13
C VAL A 14 -15.36 15.31 -4.92
N PRO A 15 -16.43 14.51 -5.01
CA PRO A 15 -17.22 14.19 -3.85
C PRO A 15 -16.26 13.72 -2.75
N VAL A 16 -16.18 14.51 -1.70
CA VAL A 16 -15.36 14.21 -0.52
C VAL A 16 -15.73 12.82 -0.09
N LEU A 17 -14.73 11.98 0.11
CA LEU A 17 -14.96 10.67 0.66
C LEU A 17 -15.60 10.85 2.03
N ARG A 18 -16.91 10.64 2.09
CA ARG A 18 -17.67 10.74 3.34
C ARG A 18 -17.47 9.46 4.10
N LEU A 19 -16.65 9.51 5.13
CA LEU A 19 -16.59 8.43 6.09
C LEU A 19 -17.90 8.41 6.88
N PRO A 20 -18.48 7.24 7.22
CA PRO A 20 -19.65 7.16 8.08
C PRO A 20 -19.43 7.85 9.41
N PRO A 21 -20.50 8.41 10.04
CA PRO A 21 -20.41 9.03 11.35
C PRO A 21 -19.71 8.09 12.34
N GLY A 22 -18.62 8.57 12.95
CA GLY A 22 -17.86 7.83 13.94
C GLY A 22 -16.73 6.95 13.39
N LEU A 23 -16.53 6.81 12.07
CA LEU A 23 -15.36 6.09 11.56
C LEU A 23 -14.06 6.78 11.93
N PHE A 24 -14.00 8.08 11.76
CA PHE A 24 -12.84 8.88 12.16
C PHE A 24 -12.47 8.64 13.63
N GLN A 25 -13.48 8.51 14.49
CA GLN A 25 -13.28 8.23 15.92
C GLN A 25 -12.82 6.79 16.19
N LYS A 26 -13.15 5.85 15.29
CA LYS A 26 -12.74 4.43 15.39
C LYS A 26 -11.35 4.17 14.77
N LEU A 27 -10.79 5.12 14.01
CA LEU A 27 -9.41 5.03 13.53
C LEU A 27 -8.44 5.12 14.71
N SER A 28 -7.28 4.51 14.56
CA SER A 28 -6.20 4.71 15.54
C SER A 28 -5.84 6.18 15.68
N ALA A 29 -5.29 6.59 16.81
CA ALA A 29 -4.87 7.97 17.03
C ALA A 29 -3.86 8.43 15.96
N ALA A 30 -2.96 7.54 15.55
CA ALA A 30 -1.98 7.80 14.50
C ALA A 30 -2.64 8.06 13.14
N THR A 31 -3.61 7.23 12.76
CA THR A 31 -4.34 7.39 11.50
C THR A 31 -5.15 8.69 11.49
N ARG A 32 -5.78 9.05 12.62
CA ARG A 32 -6.50 10.32 12.77
C ARG A 32 -5.59 11.52 12.60
N ALA A 33 -4.45 11.54 13.27
CA ALA A 33 -3.49 12.65 13.20
C ALA A 33 -3.01 12.90 11.76
N MET A 34 -2.79 11.85 10.98
CA MET A 34 -2.43 12.00 9.57
C MET A 34 -3.50 12.66 8.72
N ILE A 35 -4.77 12.37 9.00
CA ILE A 35 -5.91 12.91 8.26
C ILE A 35 -6.13 14.38 8.62
N ASP A 36 -5.99 14.72 9.91
CA ASP A 36 -6.17 16.10 10.41
C ASP A 36 -5.08 17.05 9.90
N ASP A 37 -3.83 16.60 9.83
CA ASP A 37 -2.70 17.43 9.39
C ASP A 37 -2.78 17.87 7.92
N ASP A 38 -3.47 17.09 7.07
CA ASP A 38 -3.57 17.37 5.64
C ASP A 38 -4.80 18.22 5.28
N GLY A 39 -5.60 18.65 6.25
CA GLY A 39 -6.79 19.47 6.02
C GLY A 39 -7.87 18.76 5.19
N LEU A 40 -7.83 17.44 5.11
CA LEU A 40 -8.83 16.62 4.45
C LEU A 40 -10.14 16.70 5.25
N ALA A 41 -11.12 17.44 4.74
CA ALA A 41 -12.49 17.36 5.25
C ALA A 41 -13.03 15.95 4.96
N ILE A 42 -13.00 15.07 5.93
CA ILE A 42 -13.56 13.74 5.83
C ILE A 42 -15.01 13.79 6.27
N ASP A 43 -15.91 13.67 5.30
CA ASP A 43 -17.32 13.41 5.59
C ASP A 43 -17.52 11.91 5.82
N ASP A 44 -17.75 11.52 7.04
CA ASP A 44 -17.81 10.12 7.50
C ASP A 44 -19.19 9.45 7.33
N SER A 45 -20.10 9.99 6.50
CA SER A 45 -21.49 9.50 6.42
C SER A 45 -21.74 8.25 5.54
N HIS A 46 -20.78 7.74 4.73
CA HIS A 46 -21.10 6.75 3.68
C HIS A 46 -20.08 5.64 3.37
N LEU A 47 -19.22 5.18 4.29
CA LEU A 47 -18.34 4.04 4.00
C LEU A 47 -18.64 2.81 4.86
N PRO A 48 -18.80 1.62 4.23
CA PRO A 48 -19.00 0.36 4.96
C PRO A 48 -17.80 -0.10 5.79
N LEU A 49 -16.63 0.54 5.64
CA LEU A 49 -15.41 0.27 6.42
C LEU A 49 -15.45 0.80 7.86
N ALA A 50 -16.44 1.65 8.18
CA ALA A 50 -16.56 2.28 9.49
C ALA A 50 -16.78 1.31 10.64
N ASP A 51 -17.52 0.26 10.38
CA ASP A 51 -18.02 -0.66 11.37
C ASP A 51 -17.27 -2.00 11.40
N ALA A 52 -16.05 -2.03 10.80
CA ALA A 52 -15.21 -3.22 10.92
C ALA A 52 -14.90 -3.46 12.40
N ASP A 53 -15.59 -4.39 12.99
CA ASP A 53 -15.30 -4.86 14.34
C ASP A 53 -14.06 -5.74 14.28
N LEU A 54 -12.95 -5.20 14.79
CA LEU A 54 -11.68 -5.92 14.85
C LEU A 54 -11.64 -6.97 15.97
N SER A 55 -12.66 -7.03 16.83
CA SER A 55 -12.65 -7.91 17.99
C SER A 55 -12.66 -9.41 17.63
N GLU A 56 -13.16 -9.77 16.46
CA GLU A 56 -13.15 -11.15 15.95
C GLU A 56 -11.86 -11.53 15.23
N LEU A 57 -10.99 -10.53 14.90
CA LEU A 57 -9.74 -10.79 14.22
C LEU A 57 -8.68 -11.27 15.22
N ARG A 58 -8.18 -12.47 15.01
CA ARG A 58 -7.10 -13.04 15.83
C ARG A 58 -5.76 -12.41 15.45
N LEU A 59 -5.30 -11.48 16.26
CA LEU A 59 -4.02 -10.81 16.13
C LEU A 59 -2.95 -11.51 16.98
N THR A 60 -1.75 -11.60 16.44
CA THR A 60 -0.58 -12.00 17.22
C THR A 60 -0.13 -10.86 18.14
N ALA A 61 0.73 -11.13 19.11
CA ALA A 61 1.33 -10.09 19.94
C ALA A 61 2.11 -9.04 19.11
N GLY A 62 2.75 -9.48 18.02
CA GLY A 62 3.43 -8.58 17.09
C GLY A 62 2.46 -7.69 16.31
N ASP A 63 1.33 -8.24 15.87
CA ASP A 63 0.27 -7.47 15.20
C ASP A 63 -0.28 -6.38 16.14
N GLN A 64 -0.55 -6.75 17.39
CA GLN A 64 -1.04 -5.82 18.40
C GLN A 64 -0.01 -4.72 18.70
N THR A 65 1.28 -5.07 18.79
CA THR A 65 2.37 -4.11 19.00
C THR A 65 2.43 -3.06 17.87
N MET A 66 2.28 -3.50 16.62
CA MET A 66 2.20 -2.59 15.47
C MET A 66 0.95 -1.70 15.53
N LEU A 67 -0.22 -2.29 15.82
CA LEU A 67 -1.50 -1.59 15.87
C LEU A 67 -1.54 -0.55 16.99
N ASP A 68 -0.93 -0.84 18.15
CA ASP A 68 -0.83 0.06 19.30
C ASP A 68 0.19 1.21 19.10
N GLY A 69 0.92 1.19 18.00
CA GLY A 69 1.84 2.26 17.61
C GLY A 69 3.23 2.19 18.26
N ALA A 70 3.59 1.09 18.90
CA ALA A 70 4.92 0.93 19.50
C ALA A 70 6.05 0.92 18.43
N GLU A 71 5.73 0.60 17.18
CA GLU A 71 6.64 0.65 16.04
C GLU A 71 6.49 1.95 15.20
N GLY A 72 5.85 2.96 15.77
CA GLY A 72 5.63 4.28 15.17
C GLY A 72 4.27 4.45 14.48
N PRO A 73 3.85 5.70 14.27
CA PRO A 73 2.49 6.02 13.83
C PRO A 73 2.19 5.52 12.42
N MET A 74 3.18 5.51 11.53
CA MET A 74 2.98 5.05 10.15
C MET A 74 2.75 3.54 10.07
N THR A 75 3.47 2.75 10.89
CA THR A 75 3.25 1.31 11.01
C THR A 75 1.89 1.02 11.62
N ALA A 76 1.48 1.76 12.65
CA ALA A 76 0.16 1.63 13.26
C ALA A 76 -0.98 1.90 12.27
N MET A 77 -0.85 2.95 11.47
CA MET A 77 -1.82 3.25 10.42
C MET A 77 -1.89 2.14 9.38
N ALA A 78 -0.73 1.67 8.90
CA ALA A 78 -0.68 0.58 7.92
C ALA A 78 -1.33 -0.68 8.48
N MET A 79 -1.06 -1.02 9.74
CA MET A 79 -1.63 -2.18 10.40
C MET A 79 -3.15 -2.06 10.62
N ASP A 80 -3.66 -0.89 11.01
CA ASP A 80 -5.10 -0.62 11.11
C ASP A 80 -5.81 -0.85 9.76
N ILE A 81 -5.21 -0.39 8.66
CA ILE A 81 -5.76 -0.60 7.31
C ILE A 81 -5.74 -2.08 6.93
N ILE A 82 -4.68 -2.82 7.23
CA ILE A 82 -4.60 -4.26 6.95
C ILE A 82 -5.61 -5.03 7.78
N CYS A 83 -5.82 -4.69 9.05
CA CYS A 83 -6.83 -5.32 9.89
C CYS A 83 -8.25 -5.08 9.34
N ARG A 84 -8.57 -3.87 8.92
CA ARG A 84 -9.87 -3.56 8.29
C ARG A 84 -10.07 -4.29 6.97
N LEU A 85 -9.01 -4.39 6.17
CA LEU A 85 -9.03 -5.19 4.94
C LEU A 85 -9.32 -6.66 5.27
N ALA A 86 -8.74 -7.21 6.34
CA ALA A 86 -8.98 -8.58 6.76
C ALA A 86 -10.45 -8.81 7.14
N VAL A 87 -11.03 -7.91 7.93
CA VAL A 87 -12.46 -7.99 8.28
C VAL A 87 -13.36 -7.91 7.05
N MET A 88 -13.06 -7.01 6.11
CA MET A 88 -13.81 -6.90 4.85
C MET A 88 -13.74 -8.15 3.98
N GLN A 89 -12.65 -8.89 4.07
CA GLN A 89 -12.42 -10.13 3.33
C GLN A 89 -12.82 -11.38 4.15
N GLU A 90 -13.51 -11.19 5.26
CA GLU A 90 -13.96 -12.26 6.16
C GLU A 90 -12.82 -13.16 6.66
N ALA A 91 -11.61 -12.59 6.75
CA ALA A 91 -10.45 -13.29 7.30
C ALA A 91 -10.46 -13.21 8.83
N ASP A 92 -10.23 -14.33 9.49
CA ASP A 92 -10.21 -14.44 10.95
C ASP A 92 -8.81 -14.17 11.57
N ARG A 93 -7.80 -14.06 10.74
CA ARG A 93 -6.41 -13.80 11.14
C ARG A 93 -5.61 -13.20 10.00
N LEU A 94 -4.39 -12.82 10.28
CA LEU A 94 -3.41 -12.37 9.30
C LEU A 94 -2.38 -13.47 9.02
N VAL A 95 -1.73 -13.37 7.86
CA VAL A 95 -0.61 -14.23 7.44
C VAL A 95 0.66 -13.40 7.31
N ASP A 96 1.80 -14.03 7.58
CA ASP A 96 3.11 -13.43 7.31
C ASP A 96 3.37 -13.35 5.81
N VAL A 97 3.83 -12.19 5.37
CA VAL A 97 4.27 -11.93 4.00
C VAL A 97 5.78 -11.68 4.02
N THR A 98 6.51 -12.43 3.21
CA THR A 98 7.98 -12.46 3.26
C THR A 98 8.64 -11.44 2.34
N ARG A 99 7.97 -11.05 1.27
CA ARG A 99 8.45 -10.06 0.28
C ARG A 99 7.30 -9.35 -0.40
N GLY A 100 7.55 -8.13 -0.87
CA GLY A 100 6.60 -7.28 -1.55
C GLY A 100 7.01 -6.88 -2.97
N HIS A 101 6.03 -6.42 -3.73
CA HIS A 101 6.25 -5.70 -4.99
C HIS A 101 5.19 -4.62 -5.14
N ILE A 102 5.64 -3.37 -5.18
CA ILE A 102 4.74 -2.20 -5.21
C ILE A 102 4.46 -1.78 -6.65
N ASP A 103 3.17 -1.67 -6.99
CA ASP A 103 2.65 -1.21 -8.27
C ASP A 103 2.27 0.28 -8.22
N GLY A 104 3.11 1.14 -7.64
CA GLY A 104 2.82 2.54 -7.38
C GLY A 104 3.74 3.56 -8.07
N CYS A 105 4.75 3.12 -8.84
CA CYS A 105 5.75 4.02 -9.43
C CYS A 105 5.33 4.68 -10.75
N ILE A 106 4.19 4.35 -11.31
CA ILE A 106 3.66 4.98 -12.52
C ILE A 106 2.93 6.26 -12.14
N LEU A 107 3.43 7.39 -12.61
CA LEU A 107 2.82 8.70 -12.39
C LEU A 107 1.58 8.86 -13.27
N ALA A 108 0.45 8.34 -12.81
CA ALA A 108 -0.83 8.53 -13.48
C ALA A 108 -1.47 9.88 -13.13
N HIS A 109 -1.29 10.34 -11.90
CA HIS A 109 -1.89 11.56 -11.35
C HIS A 109 -1.00 12.20 -10.28
N ASP A 110 -1.23 13.48 -9.98
CA ASP A 110 -0.53 14.17 -8.88
C ASP A 110 -0.77 13.54 -7.51
N ALA A 111 -1.91 12.89 -7.32
CA ALA A 111 -2.22 12.18 -6.09
C ALA A 111 -1.27 11.00 -5.82
N ASN A 112 -0.76 10.33 -6.86
CA ASN A 112 0.24 9.26 -6.68
C ASN A 112 1.50 9.82 -6.02
N LEU A 113 1.98 10.96 -6.56
CA LEU A 113 3.16 11.64 -6.03
C LEU A 113 2.90 12.17 -4.62
N GLY A 114 1.78 12.88 -4.42
CA GLY A 114 1.42 13.44 -3.12
C GLY A 114 1.30 12.36 -2.03
N PHE A 115 0.70 11.21 -2.35
CA PHE A 115 0.63 10.07 -1.44
C PHE A 115 2.04 9.57 -1.05
N ALA A 116 2.89 9.27 -2.05
CA ALA A 116 4.21 8.70 -1.78
C ALA A 116 5.11 9.67 -1.01
N GLU A 117 5.10 10.97 -1.38
CA GLU A 117 5.86 12.01 -0.68
C GLU A 117 5.38 12.20 0.76
N ASN A 118 4.08 12.22 1.01
CA ASN A 118 3.52 12.30 2.36
C ASN A 118 3.91 11.11 3.21
N MET A 119 3.79 9.89 2.67
CA MET A 119 4.19 8.68 3.38
C MET A 119 5.67 8.72 3.76
N ALA A 120 6.55 9.05 2.83
CA ALA A 120 7.98 9.17 3.07
C ALA A 120 8.31 10.27 4.10
N ALA A 121 7.70 11.46 3.96
CA ALA A 121 7.91 12.61 4.85
C ALA A 121 7.44 12.33 6.29
N LYS A 122 6.36 11.55 6.46
CA LYS A 122 5.84 11.11 7.77
C LYS A 122 6.62 9.93 8.37
N GLY A 123 7.68 9.47 7.70
CA GLY A 123 8.57 8.44 8.21
C GLY A 123 8.11 7.01 7.96
N ALA A 124 7.24 6.77 6.98
CA ALA A 124 6.90 5.41 6.56
C ALA A 124 8.16 4.61 6.20
N ARG A 125 8.20 3.34 6.60
CA ARG A 125 9.31 2.44 6.31
C ARG A 125 8.79 1.08 5.87
N ILE A 126 9.38 0.58 4.81
CA ILE A 126 9.16 -0.78 4.31
C ILE A 126 9.92 -1.74 5.21
N ARG A 127 9.24 -2.76 5.71
CA ARG A 127 9.75 -3.75 6.67
C ARG A 127 10.34 -4.98 6.00
N ILE A 128 9.70 -5.43 4.91
CA ILE A 128 10.09 -6.66 4.21
C ILE A 128 10.80 -6.32 2.89
N PRO A 129 11.66 -7.19 2.35
CA PRO A 129 12.27 -7.00 1.04
C PRO A 129 11.19 -6.71 -0.02
N THR A 130 11.23 -5.52 -0.63
CA THR A 130 10.17 -5.08 -1.52
C THR A 130 10.76 -4.43 -2.75
N THR A 131 10.39 -4.93 -3.91
CA THR A 131 10.71 -4.38 -5.23
C THR A 131 9.63 -3.39 -5.68
N ILE A 132 9.91 -2.62 -6.72
CA ILE A 132 8.97 -1.63 -7.27
C ILE A 132 8.84 -1.78 -8.80
N ASN A 133 7.66 -1.48 -9.30
CA ASN A 133 7.36 -1.56 -10.72
C ASN A 133 8.10 -0.50 -11.56
N ALA A 134 7.89 -0.52 -12.87
CA ALA A 134 8.52 0.40 -13.80
C ALA A 134 8.20 1.87 -13.47
N SER A 135 9.19 2.74 -13.59
CA SER A 135 8.99 4.18 -13.53
C SER A 135 8.38 4.70 -14.83
N SER A 136 7.60 5.77 -14.75
CA SER A 136 7.01 6.44 -15.94
C SER A 136 8.03 7.04 -16.90
N VAL A 137 9.29 7.09 -16.52
CA VAL A 137 10.37 7.64 -17.33
C VAL A 137 11.64 6.79 -17.20
N ASP A 138 12.47 6.78 -18.22
CA ASP A 138 13.84 6.30 -18.11
C ASP A 138 14.63 7.21 -17.16
N ARG A 139 14.80 6.80 -15.92
CA ARG A 139 15.40 7.60 -14.84
C ARG A 139 16.81 8.15 -15.18
N ARG A 140 17.53 7.53 -16.11
CA ARG A 140 18.87 7.95 -16.52
C ARG A 140 18.82 8.94 -17.68
N ASN A 141 17.95 8.71 -18.65
CA ASN A 141 18.05 9.38 -19.95
C ASN A 141 16.83 10.26 -20.30
N TRP A 142 15.80 10.37 -19.46
CA TRP A 142 14.56 11.06 -19.81
C TRP A 142 14.77 12.51 -20.28
N ARG A 143 15.79 13.21 -19.74
CA ARG A 143 16.11 14.57 -20.17
C ARG A 143 16.62 14.61 -21.62
N GLN A 144 17.42 13.62 -22.00
CA GLN A 144 17.98 13.50 -23.35
C GLN A 144 16.94 12.99 -24.35
N GLN A 145 15.93 12.25 -23.86
CA GLN A 145 14.80 11.75 -24.66
C GLN A 145 13.74 12.81 -24.93
N GLY A 146 13.91 14.05 -24.46
CA GLY A 146 12.99 15.14 -24.69
C GLY A 146 11.68 15.05 -23.89
N VAL A 147 11.68 14.28 -22.81
CA VAL A 147 10.53 14.22 -21.88
C VAL A 147 10.34 15.59 -21.24
N ASP A 148 9.09 16.05 -21.14
CA ASP A 148 8.78 17.30 -20.44
C ASP A 148 9.42 17.35 -19.06
N HIS A 149 10.08 18.47 -18.73
CA HIS A 149 10.87 18.57 -17.51
C HIS A 149 10.02 18.47 -16.25
N ALA A 150 8.82 19.05 -16.25
CA ALA A 150 7.94 19.00 -15.09
C ALA A 150 7.43 17.56 -14.86
N PHE A 151 7.03 16.87 -15.93
CA PHE A 151 6.61 15.48 -15.86
C PHE A 151 7.75 14.56 -15.42
N GLY A 152 8.93 14.65 -16.04
CA GLY A 152 10.07 13.79 -15.74
C GLY A 152 10.57 13.98 -14.30
N SER A 153 10.57 15.22 -13.79
CA SER A 153 10.92 15.52 -12.40
C SER A 153 9.93 14.90 -11.41
N ARG A 154 8.63 15.00 -11.68
CA ARG A 154 7.58 14.43 -10.83
C ARG A 154 7.62 12.91 -10.82
N ALA A 155 7.79 12.28 -11.98
CA ALA A 155 7.94 10.83 -12.07
C ALA A 155 9.19 10.31 -11.34
N SER A 156 10.28 11.08 -11.39
CA SER A 156 11.49 10.73 -10.64
C SER A 156 11.27 10.83 -9.12
N ARG A 157 10.64 11.90 -8.65
CA ARG A 157 10.35 12.10 -7.22
C ARG A 157 9.41 11.02 -6.67
N LEU A 158 8.41 10.58 -7.45
CA LEU A 158 7.53 9.48 -7.08
C LEU A 158 8.34 8.20 -6.82
N ALA A 159 9.22 7.83 -7.73
CA ALA A 159 10.09 6.68 -7.57
C ALA A 159 11.07 6.83 -6.39
N ASP A 160 11.64 8.03 -6.21
CA ASP A 160 12.54 8.33 -5.09
C ASP A 160 11.82 8.18 -3.74
N SER A 161 10.57 8.62 -3.63
CA SER A 161 9.78 8.49 -2.39
C SER A 161 9.63 7.03 -1.95
N TYR A 162 9.40 6.09 -2.86
CA TYR A 162 9.36 4.66 -2.52
C TYR A 162 10.75 4.12 -2.12
N VAL A 163 11.81 4.54 -2.79
CA VAL A 163 13.20 4.17 -2.43
C VAL A 163 13.56 4.73 -1.05
N ASP A 164 13.17 5.96 -0.74
CA ASP A 164 13.39 6.59 0.57
C ASP A 164 12.65 5.85 1.71
N MET A 165 11.50 5.25 1.42
CA MET A 165 10.80 4.36 2.36
C MET A 165 11.47 2.99 2.51
N GLY A 166 12.43 2.63 1.66
CA GLY A 166 13.20 1.37 1.75
C GLY A 166 12.94 0.37 0.62
N ALA A 167 12.21 0.74 -0.43
CA ALA A 167 12.02 -0.15 -1.58
C ALA A 167 13.31 -0.33 -2.38
N VAL A 168 13.51 -1.54 -2.90
CA VAL A 168 14.60 -1.86 -3.82
C VAL A 168 14.30 -1.25 -5.19
N PRO A 169 15.20 -0.43 -5.76
CA PRO A 169 14.98 0.26 -7.04
C PRO A 169 15.09 -0.68 -8.24
N SER A 170 14.20 -1.67 -8.32
CA SER A 170 14.17 -2.68 -9.38
C SER A 170 13.57 -2.18 -10.68
N PHE A 171 12.62 -1.25 -10.62
CA PHE A 171 11.95 -0.62 -11.76
C PHE A 171 11.52 -1.61 -12.85
N THR A 172 10.86 -2.68 -12.45
CA THR A 172 10.42 -3.75 -13.36
C THR A 172 8.99 -4.15 -13.10
N CYS A 173 8.23 -4.40 -14.16
CA CYS A 173 6.91 -5.03 -14.08
C CYS A 173 6.98 -6.58 -14.05
N ALA A 174 8.18 -7.14 -14.03
CA ALA A 174 8.40 -8.58 -14.02
C ALA A 174 9.32 -9.00 -12.86
N PRO A 175 8.90 -8.80 -11.58
CA PRO A 175 9.72 -9.12 -10.42
C PRO A 175 10.12 -10.59 -10.37
N TYR A 176 9.36 -11.47 -10.99
CA TYR A 176 9.64 -12.91 -11.10
C TYR A 176 10.84 -13.26 -12.01
N LEU A 177 11.37 -12.30 -12.78
CA LEU A 177 12.59 -12.45 -13.57
C LEU A 177 13.85 -11.99 -12.83
N LEU A 178 13.71 -11.44 -11.63
CA LEU A 178 14.84 -11.10 -10.78
C LEU A 178 15.52 -12.38 -10.26
N GLY A 179 16.77 -12.27 -9.82
CA GLY A 179 17.61 -13.42 -9.47
C GLY A 179 17.16 -14.25 -8.25
N ASP A 180 16.13 -13.80 -7.52
CA ASP A 180 15.59 -14.50 -6.34
C ASP A 180 14.04 -14.51 -6.41
N PRO A 181 13.44 -15.38 -7.25
CA PRO A 181 11.99 -15.52 -7.32
C PRO A 181 11.41 -16.18 -6.04
N PRO A 182 10.14 -15.91 -5.71
CA PRO A 182 9.48 -16.58 -4.58
C PRO A 182 9.42 -18.09 -4.75
N ALA A 183 9.50 -18.81 -3.64
CA ALA A 183 9.34 -20.24 -3.60
C ALA A 183 7.86 -20.67 -3.67
N ALA A 184 7.63 -21.93 -4.06
CA ALA A 184 6.28 -22.52 -4.01
C ALA A 184 5.76 -22.53 -2.57
N GLY A 185 4.50 -22.09 -2.38
CA GLY A 185 3.86 -21.96 -1.08
C GLY A 185 4.23 -20.69 -0.30
N GLU A 186 5.21 -19.91 -0.75
CA GLU A 186 5.61 -18.66 -0.10
C GLU A 186 4.50 -17.62 -0.20
N CYS A 187 4.10 -17.02 0.92
CA CYS A 187 3.14 -15.92 0.95
C CYS A 187 3.86 -14.60 0.67
N ILE A 188 3.47 -13.92 -0.39
CA ILE A 188 4.10 -12.69 -0.87
C ILE A 188 3.05 -11.60 -1.10
N GLY A 189 3.45 -10.32 -1.06
CA GLY A 189 2.57 -9.17 -1.28
C GLY A 189 2.83 -8.52 -2.64
N TRP A 190 2.32 -9.13 -3.71
CA TRP A 190 2.42 -8.55 -5.05
C TRP A 190 1.07 -8.01 -5.52
N SER A 191 1.07 -6.84 -6.16
CA SER A 191 -0.14 -6.16 -6.63
C SER A 191 -0.22 -6.07 -8.14
N GLU A 192 0.87 -6.05 -8.86
CA GLU A 192 0.88 -5.95 -10.33
C GLU A 192 0.27 -7.20 -10.98
N SER A 193 -0.73 -7.01 -11.85
CA SER A 193 -1.63 -8.09 -12.31
C SER A 193 -0.90 -9.25 -12.97
N ASN A 194 0.06 -8.98 -13.87
CA ASN A 194 0.88 -10.02 -14.51
C ASN A 194 1.77 -10.76 -13.52
N ALA A 195 2.31 -10.04 -12.53
CA ALA A 195 3.15 -10.61 -11.49
C ALA A 195 2.35 -11.53 -10.55
N VAL A 196 1.14 -11.13 -10.17
CA VAL A 196 0.20 -11.96 -9.40
C VAL A 196 -0.13 -13.26 -10.13
N ILE A 197 -0.48 -13.16 -11.42
CA ILE A 197 -0.79 -14.35 -12.23
C ILE A 197 0.42 -15.28 -12.31
N TYR A 198 1.59 -14.75 -12.58
CA TYR A 198 2.81 -15.55 -12.70
C TYR A 198 3.20 -16.21 -11.37
N ALA A 199 3.14 -15.45 -10.26
CA ALA A 199 3.42 -15.97 -8.92
C ALA A 199 2.53 -17.16 -8.57
N ASN A 200 1.20 -16.99 -8.72
CA ASN A 200 0.25 -18.03 -8.34
C ASN A 200 0.25 -19.23 -9.30
N SER A 201 0.39 -19.00 -10.63
CA SER A 201 0.18 -20.04 -11.64
C SER A 201 1.46 -20.74 -12.09
N VAL A 202 2.62 -20.08 -11.99
CA VAL A 202 3.89 -20.59 -12.49
C VAL A 202 4.83 -20.93 -11.35
N LEU A 203 5.01 -20.01 -10.39
CA LEU A 203 5.92 -20.23 -9.26
C LEU A 203 5.26 -21.06 -8.15
N GLY A 204 3.94 -21.09 -8.08
CA GLY A 204 3.20 -21.71 -6.98
C GLY A 204 3.32 -20.93 -5.66
N ALA A 205 3.76 -19.68 -5.70
CA ALA A 205 3.71 -18.76 -4.58
C ALA A 205 2.26 -18.29 -4.34
N ARG A 206 2.00 -17.65 -3.21
CA ARG A 206 0.66 -17.24 -2.80
C ARG A 206 0.57 -15.73 -2.68
N THR A 207 -0.26 -15.08 -3.48
CA THR A 207 -0.55 -13.66 -3.36
C THR A 207 -1.98 -13.34 -3.82
N LEU A 208 -2.66 -12.44 -3.14
CA LEU A 208 -3.89 -11.84 -3.64
C LEU A 208 -3.56 -10.74 -4.66
N LYS A 209 -4.49 -10.42 -5.56
CA LYS A 209 -4.45 -9.14 -6.27
C LYS A 209 -4.79 -8.03 -5.28
N ILE A 210 -3.76 -7.46 -4.70
CA ILE A 210 -3.89 -6.35 -3.75
C ILE A 210 -4.05 -5.05 -4.55
N PRO A 211 -5.00 -4.16 -4.23
CA PRO A 211 -5.08 -2.84 -4.84
C PRO A 211 -3.81 -2.01 -4.61
N ASP A 212 -3.48 -1.15 -5.56
CA ASP A 212 -2.39 -0.19 -5.45
C ASP A 212 -2.51 0.62 -4.14
N TYR A 213 -1.40 0.99 -3.55
CA TYR A 213 -1.23 1.57 -2.22
C TYR A 213 -1.41 0.60 -1.05
N LEU A 214 -2.29 -0.42 -1.13
CA LEU A 214 -2.36 -1.46 -0.09
C LEU A 214 -1.12 -2.35 -0.09
N ASP A 215 -0.48 -2.52 -1.24
CA ASP A 215 0.81 -3.20 -1.38
C ASP A 215 1.92 -2.55 -0.52
N LEU A 216 1.95 -1.21 -0.44
CA LEU A 216 2.83 -0.49 0.45
C LEU A 216 2.54 -0.84 1.92
N PHE A 217 1.26 -0.88 2.33
CA PHE A 217 0.90 -1.20 3.71
C PHE A 217 1.23 -2.66 4.06
N VAL A 218 1.05 -3.59 3.13
CA VAL A 218 1.55 -4.97 3.27
C VAL A 218 3.08 -4.97 3.42
N ALA A 219 3.79 -4.20 2.61
CA ALA A 219 5.25 -4.10 2.69
C ALA A 219 5.75 -3.46 4.00
N MET A 220 5.00 -2.51 4.57
CA MET A 220 5.31 -1.85 5.84
C MET A 220 5.06 -2.73 7.05
N THR A 221 4.09 -3.64 6.99
CA THR A 221 3.70 -4.50 8.11
C THR A 221 4.25 -5.91 8.00
N GLY A 222 4.51 -6.40 6.79
CA GLY A 222 4.80 -7.81 6.52
C GLY A 222 3.57 -8.71 6.76
N ARG A 223 2.35 -8.14 6.73
CA ARG A 223 1.11 -8.85 7.04
C ARG A 223 0.08 -8.67 5.94
N ALA A 224 -0.72 -9.71 5.72
CA ALA A 224 -1.88 -9.67 4.82
C ALA A 224 -3.05 -10.49 5.41
N PRO A 225 -4.31 -10.27 4.96
CA PRO A 225 -5.46 -11.08 5.37
C PRO A 225 -5.27 -12.55 4.99
N TYR A 226 -5.55 -13.47 5.93
CA TYR A 226 -5.55 -14.91 5.63
C TYR A 226 -6.85 -15.32 4.92
N CYS A 227 -6.89 -15.11 3.62
CA CYS A 227 -8.04 -15.45 2.78
C CYS A 227 -7.61 -15.74 1.34
N GLY A 228 -8.52 -16.23 0.52
CA GLY A 228 -8.28 -16.52 -0.89
C GLY A 228 -7.04 -17.38 -1.11
N THR A 229 -6.11 -16.93 -1.93
CA THR A 229 -4.87 -17.69 -2.26
C THR A 229 -3.90 -17.84 -1.08
N TYR A 230 -4.03 -17.05 -0.02
CA TYR A 230 -3.22 -17.21 1.19
C TYR A 230 -3.75 -18.33 2.11
N ALA A 231 -5.03 -18.66 2.01
CA ALA A 231 -5.61 -19.74 2.82
C ALA A 231 -5.13 -21.11 2.32
N ASP A 232 -4.99 -22.05 3.24
CA ASP A 232 -4.74 -23.45 2.89
C ASP A 232 -5.98 -24.02 2.20
N SER A 233 -5.78 -24.72 1.09
CA SER A 233 -6.82 -25.41 0.32
C SER A 233 -7.18 -26.75 0.91
#